data_c33542e96857f37a3c507d3416690e05
#
_entry.id   c33542e96857f37a3c507d3416690e05
#
_cell.length_a   1.000
_cell.length_b   1.000
_cell.length_c   1.000
_cell.angle_alpha   90.00
_cell.angle_beta   90.00
_cell.angle_gamma   90.00
#
_symmetry.space_group_name_H-M   'P 1'
#
loop_
_entity.id
_entity.type
_entity.pdbx_description
1 polymer ?
#
loop_
_entity_poly.entity_id
_entity_poly.type
_entity_poly.pdbx_seq_one_letter_code
_entity_poly.pdbx_strand_id
1 'polypeptide(L)'
;MSEDKPEGATHLQNEKPPDEEIEPEELLEVAARALSARASLPDPTDQILLSPNYTSGWPAGAPEGVTIHTEEGWHDPSVAWLRNPKSFASAHFCIRRDGKIVQLVWERDRAWHARSSGMYYFGIEHEGGSGLGDVPILWKTGRNADDLRDDDHMLIQSARLVAYLCTKHDIRIQHDFERPPVRDSVSHIAGHDQMMGNDHQDPGPEFPWRAYMRRVERFANM
;
A
#
# COMPACT_ATOMS: atom_id res chain seq x y z
N MET A 1 -37.44 58.62 38.57
CA MET A 1 -36.18 57.90 38.17
C MET A 1 -36.60 56.68 37.37
N SER A 2 -36.58 56.86 36.10
CA SER A 2 -36.94 55.87 35.11
C SER A 2 -35.68 55.11 34.68
N GLU A 3 -35.68 53.76 34.81
CA GLU A 3 -34.61 52.94 34.33
C GLU A 3 -35.00 52.46 32.93
N ASP A 4 -34.21 52.91 31.97
CA ASP A 4 -34.26 52.43 30.58
C ASP A 4 -33.68 51.03 30.47
N LYS A 5 -34.42 50.11 29.86
CA LYS A 5 -33.92 48.84 29.36
C LYS A 5 -33.49 49.00 27.91
N PRO A 6 -32.35 48.46 27.49
CA PRO A 6 -32.04 48.38 26.07
C PRO A 6 -32.71 47.15 25.46
N GLU A 7 -33.56 47.38 24.48
CA GLU A 7 -34.01 46.36 23.48
C GLU A 7 -32.90 46.11 22.46
N GLY A 8 -32.81 44.88 21.96
CA GLY A 8 -32.12 44.59 20.71
C GLY A 8 -31.14 43.44 20.72
N ALA A 9 -31.61 42.21 20.99
CA ALA A 9 -30.88 41.01 20.58
C ALA A 9 -31.53 40.49 19.30
N THR A 10 -30.94 40.81 18.14
CA THR A 10 -31.28 40.23 16.86
C THR A 10 -30.83 38.75 16.84
N HIS A 11 -31.80 37.88 16.78
CA HIS A 11 -31.60 36.44 16.50
C HIS A 11 -30.99 36.30 15.09
N LEU A 12 -29.70 36.02 15.03
CA LEU A 12 -29.07 35.48 13.82
C LEU A 12 -29.60 34.05 13.65
N GLN A 13 -30.52 33.88 12.76
CA GLN A 13 -30.93 32.54 12.29
C GLN A 13 -29.73 31.97 11.50
N ASN A 14 -29.09 30.92 12.06
CA ASN A 14 -28.17 30.07 11.35
C ASN A 14 -29.00 29.26 10.34
N GLU A 15 -29.18 29.77 9.14
CA GLU A 15 -29.65 29.00 8.03
C GLU A 15 -28.54 28.01 7.65
N LYS A 16 -28.83 26.70 7.82
CA LYS A 16 -28.01 25.61 7.29
C LYS A 16 -27.92 25.82 5.77
N PRO A 17 -26.71 25.79 5.17
CA PRO A 17 -26.62 25.84 3.71
C PRO A 17 -27.42 24.68 3.11
N PRO A 18 -28.09 24.88 1.98
CA PRO A 18 -28.83 23.81 1.32
C PRO A 18 -27.88 22.64 1.03
N ASP A 19 -28.31 21.43 1.38
CA ASP A 19 -27.64 20.22 0.96
C ASP A 19 -27.77 20.22 -0.59
N GLU A 20 -26.71 20.58 -1.32
CA GLU A 20 -26.64 20.46 -2.77
C GLU A 20 -26.71 18.96 -3.08
N GLU A 21 -27.88 18.48 -3.48
CA GLU A 21 -28.03 17.16 -4.07
C GLU A 21 -27.30 17.16 -5.40
N ILE A 22 -26.20 16.42 -5.48
CA ILE A 22 -25.44 16.22 -6.71
C ILE A 22 -26.32 15.40 -7.66
N GLU A 23 -26.57 15.92 -8.84
CA GLU A 23 -27.40 15.23 -9.84
C GLU A 23 -26.80 13.89 -10.24
N PRO A 24 -27.62 12.85 -10.48
CA PRO A 24 -27.14 11.50 -10.83
C PRO A 24 -26.22 11.47 -12.06
N GLU A 25 -26.40 12.39 -12.99
CA GLU A 25 -25.51 12.50 -14.17
C GLU A 25 -24.11 13.00 -13.80
N GLU A 26 -24.02 13.94 -12.87
CA GLU A 26 -22.74 14.46 -12.37
C GLU A 26 -21.98 13.40 -11.58
N LEU A 27 -22.67 12.59 -10.78
CA LEU A 27 -22.10 11.42 -10.11
C LEU A 27 -21.58 10.38 -11.11
N LEU A 28 -22.30 10.15 -12.20
CA LEU A 28 -21.86 9.25 -13.28
C LEU A 28 -20.64 9.77 -14.01
N GLU A 29 -20.57 11.08 -14.30
CA GLU A 29 -19.39 11.68 -14.92
C GLU A 29 -18.16 11.62 -14.00
N VAL A 30 -18.32 11.92 -12.71
CA VAL A 30 -17.25 11.82 -11.70
C VAL A 30 -16.78 10.37 -11.59
N ALA A 31 -17.70 9.40 -11.54
CA ALA A 31 -17.36 7.97 -11.51
C ALA A 31 -16.66 7.52 -12.80
N ALA A 32 -17.13 7.97 -13.97
CA ALA A 32 -16.50 7.66 -15.25
C ALA A 32 -15.10 8.28 -15.39
N ARG A 33 -14.89 9.51 -14.91
CA ARG A 33 -13.57 10.15 -14.84
C ARG A 33 -12.64 9.41 -13.87
N ALA A 34 -13.14 9.00 -12.71
CA ALA A 34 -12.38 8.21 -11.74
C ALA A 34 -11.99 6.84 -12.31
N LEU A 35 -12.90 6.16 -13.03
CA LEU A 35 -12.63 4.91 -13.72
C LEU A 35 -11.60 5.08 -14.85
N SER A 36 -11.69 6.16 -15.63
CA SER A 36 -10.74 6.49 -16.70
C SER A 36 -9.35 6.87 -16.14
N ALA A 37 -9.29 7.61 -15.03
CA ALA A 37 -8.05 7.92 -14.34
C ALA A 37 -7.41 6.65 -13.74
N ARG A 38 -8.22 5.74 -13.17
CA ARG A 38 -7.76 4.43 -12.70
C ARG A 38 -7.08 3.59 -13.79
N ALA A 39 -7.57 3.66 -15.03
CA ALA A 39 -6.97 2.95 -16.17
C ALA A 39 -5.63 3.54 -16.64
N SER A 40 -5.18 4.66 -16.11
CA SER A 40 -4.08 5.46 -16.66
C SER A 40 -2.79 5.52 -15.83
N LEU A 41 -2.75 4.91 -14.63
CA LEU A 41 -1.49 4.86 -13.89
C LEU A 41 -0.49 3.98 -14.66
N PRO A 42 0.68 4.52 -15.05
CA PRO A 42 1.67 3.73 -15.77
C PRO A 42 2.28 2.68 -14.84
N ASP A 43 2.55 1.49 -15.40
CA ASP A 43 3.30 0.45 -14.73
C ASP A 43 4.70 0.98 -14.35
N PRO A 44 5.06 1.01 -13.07
CA PRO A 44 6.35 1.54 -12.62
C PRO A 44 7.49 0.52 -12.65
N THR A 45 7.29 -0.67 -13.22
CA THR A 45 8.29 -1.75 -13.27
C THR A 45 9.46 -1.37 -14.17
N ASP A 46 10.70 -1.43 -13.62
CA ASP A 46 11.92 -1.14 -14.38
C ASP A 46 12.48 -2.38 -15.08
N GLN A 47 12.32 -3.56 -14.49
CA GLN A 47 12.91 -4.80 -14.99
C GLN A 47 12.02 -6.02 -14.67
N ILE A 48 12.04 -7.01 -15.56
CA ILE A 48 11.36 -8.28 -15.37
C ILE A 48 12.40 -9.40 -15.32
N LEU A 49 12.48 -10.11 -14.19
CA LEU A 49 13.38 -11.24 -13.93
C LEU A 49 12.58 -12.39 -13.33
N LEU A 50 11.87 -13.15 -14.15
CA LEU A 50 10.90 -14.12 -13.67
C LEU A 50 11.49 -15.22 -12.78
N SER A 51 10.79 -15.52 -11.69
CA SER A 51 11.00 -16.63 -10.79
C SER A 51 10.22 -17.86 -11.28
N PRO A 52 10.76 -19.08 -11.16
CA PRO A 52 10.02 -20.31 -11.39
C PRO A 52 9.07 -20.68 -10.24
N ASN A 53 9.16 -19.99 -9.10
CA ASN A 53 8.42 -20.29 -7.87
C ASN A 53 7.09 -19.53 -7.86
N TYR A 54 6.11 -20.00 -8.60
CA TYR A 54 4.78 -19.40 -8.64
C TYR A 54 3.70 -20.45 -8.86
N THR A 55 2.46 -20.08 -8.62
CA THR A 55 1.28 -20.87 -8.98
C THR A 55 0.46 -20.08 -9.98
N SER A 56 0.05 -20.73 -11.07
CA SER A 56 -0.75 -20.06 -12.10
C SER A 56 -2.13 -19.65 -11.57
N GLY A 57 -2.48 -18.40 -11.80
CA GLY A 57 -3.76 -17.80 -11.41
C GLY A 57 -3.90 -17.53 -9.90
N TRP A 58 -5.00 -16.89 -9.55
CA TRP A 58 -5.38 -16.54 -8.17
C TRP A 58 -6.50 -17.46 -7.67
N PRO A 59 -6.46 -17.97 -6.41
CA PRO A 59 -7.49 -18.88 -5.90
C PRO A 59 -8.91 -18.30 -5.90
N ALA A 60 -9.03 -16.99 -5.67
CA ALA A 60 -10.30 -16.27 -5.72
C ALA A 60 -10.58 -15.60 -7.08
N GLY A 61 -9.78 -15.89 -8.11
CA GLY A 61 -9.89 -15.29 -9.44
C GLY A 61 -9.19 -13.93 -9.57
N ALA A 62 -8.89 -13.24 -8.45
CA ALA A 62 -8.19 -11.96 -8.42
C ALA A 62 -7.40 -11.79 -7.11
N PRO A 63 -6.38 -10.91 -7.10
CA PRO A 63 -5.71 -10.52 -5.85
C PRO A 63 -6.63 -9.65 -4.98
N GLU A 64 -6.50 -9.79 -3.66
CA GLU A 64 -7.33 -9.08 -2.69
C GLU A 64 -6.55 -7.98 -1.95
N GLY A 65 -5.22 -7.95 -2.06
CA GLY A 65 -4.39 -7.00 -1.34
C GLY A 65 -2.91 -7.03 -1.71
N VAL A 66 -2.12 -6.33 -0.89
CA VAL A 66 -0.67 -6.19 -1.02
C VAL A 66 -0.02 -6.44 0.33
N THR A 67 1.00 -7.29 0.37
CA THR A 67 1.85 -7.54 1.54
C THR A 67 3.20 -6.85 1.36
N ILE A 68 3.57 -6.04 2.32
CA ILE A 68 4.86 -5.36 2.40
C ILE A 68 5.82 -6.23 3.20
N HIS A 69 6.96 -6.53 2.57
CA HIS A 69 8.07 -7.32 3.12
C HIS A 69 9.36 -6.52 3.15
N THR A 70 10.35 -7.04 3.88
CA THR A 70 11.77 -6.69 3.75
C THR A 70 12.57 -7.92 3.33
N GLU A 71 13.54 -7.74 2.46
CA GLU A 71 14.39 -8.81 1.94
C GLU A 71 15.25 -9.48 3.02
N GLU A 72 15.32 -8.88 4.23
CA GLU A 72 16.27 -9.21 5.30
C GLU A 72 17.69 -9.41 4.74
N GLY A 73 18.03 -8.59 3.73
CA GLY A 73 19.25 -8.71 2.97
C GLY A 73 19.46 -7.60 1.95
N TRP A 74 20.43 -7.87 1.06
CA TRP A 74 20.75 -6.99 -0.05
C TRP A 74 20.03 -7.44 -1.31
N HIS A 75 19.61 -6.48 -2.13
CA HIS A 75 18.74 -6.70 -3.28
C HIS A 75 19.21 -7.82 -4.25
N ASP A 76 20.42 -7.75 -4.76
CA ASP A 76 20.86 -8.70 -5.78
C ASP A 76 20.91 -10.17 -5.27
N PRO A 77 21.45 -10.47 -4.07
CA PRO A 77 21.35 -11.80 -3.47
C PRO A 77 19.91 -12.26 -3.22
N SER A 78 19.02 -11.37 -2.76
CA SER A 78 17.63 -11.67 -2.47
C SER A 78 16.86 -12.01 -3.75
N VAL A 79 17.01 -11.21 -4.80
CA VAL A 79 16.44 -11.50 -6.13
C VAL A 79 16.97 -12.84 -6.67
N ALA A 80 18.27 -13.11 -6.53
CA ALA A 80 18.84 -14.40 -6.95
C ALA A 80 18.25 -15.57 -6.17
N TRP A 81 18.03 -15.41 -4.85
CA TRP A 81 17.42 -16.41 -3.99
C TRP A 81 15.95 -16.67 -4.38
N LEU A 82 15.14 -15.63 -4.51
CA LEU A 82 13.73 -15.73 -4.87
C LEU A 82 13.50 -16.30 -6.28
N ARG A 83 14.53 -16.26 -7.14
CA ARG A 83 14.54 -16.90 -8.48
C ARG A 83 15.13 -18.29 -8.48
N ASN A 84 15.68 -18.77 -7.37
CA ASN A 84 16.20 -20.12 -7.27
C ASN A 84 15.04 -21.11 -7.06
N PRO A 85 14.85 -22.13 -7.91
CA PRO A 85 13.77 -23.10 -7.71
C PRO A 85 13.87 -23.86 -6.37
N LYS A 86 15.06 -23.90 -5.75
CA LYS A 86 15.27 -24.54 -4.45
C LYS A 86 14.89 -23.70 -3.25
N SER A 87 14.56 -22.40 -3.44
CA SER A 87 14.11 -21.55 -2.34
C SER A 87 12.69 -21.86 -1.89
N PHE A 88 11.86 -22.36 -2.81
CA PHE A 88 10.42 -22.56 -2.58
C PHE A 88 9.73 -21.28 -2.08
N ALA A 89 10.25 -20.12 -2.45
CA ALA A 89 9.76 -18.81 -2.11
C ALA A 89 9.87 -17.86 -3.31
N SER A 90 9.01 -16.89 -3.38
CA SER A 90 9.08 -15.78 -4.33
C SER A 90 8.28 -14.59 -3.81
N ALA A 91 8.46 -13.43 -4.43
CA ALA A 91 7.57 -12.27 -4.32
C ALA A 91 7.16 -11.83 -5.73
N HIS A 92 6.16 -10.97 -5.84
CA HIS A 92 5.81 -10.42 -7.15
C HIS A 92 6.81 -9.36 -7.58
N PHE A 93 7.25 -8.54 -6.62
CA PHE A 93 8.17 -7.44 -6.88
C PHE A 93 9.23 -7.36 -5.79
N CYS A 94 10.43 -6.90 -6.18
CA CYS A 94 11.50 -6.50 -5.29
C CYS A 94 11.88 -5.06 -5.60
N ILE A 95 12.09 -4.25 -4.56
CA ILE A 95 12.41 -2.82 -4.70
C ILE A 95 13.75 -2.53 -4.05
N ARG A 96 14.69 -2.06 -4.87
CA ARG A 96 16.01 -1.66 -4.44
C ARG A 96 15.99 -0.30 -3.73
N ARG A 97 16.95 -0.03 -2.85
CA ARG A 97 17.09 1.23 -2.10
C ARG A 97 17.12 2.49 -2.97
N ASP A 98 17.48 2.39 -4.24
CA ASP A 98 17.46 3.51 -5.20
C ASP A 98 16.11 3.67 -5.89
N GLY A 99 15.13 2.84 -5.54
CA GLY A 99 13.76 2.88 -6.05
C GLY A 99 13.53 2.01 -7.29
N LYS A 100 14.53 1.29 -7.80
CA LYS A 100 14.32 0.38 -8.94
C LYS A 100 13.44 -0.80 -8.55
N ILE A 101 12.45 -1.09 -9.39
CA ILE A 101 11.46 -2.14 -9.23
C ILE A 101 11.76 -3.29 -10.18
N VAL A 102 11.93 -4.48 -9.61
CA VAL A 102 12.09 -5.73 -10.35
C VAL A 102 10.85 -6.60 -10.15
N GLN A 103 10.19 -6.99 -11.24
CA GLN A 103 9.09 -7.95 -11.21
C GLN A 103 9.61 -9.37 -11.34
N LEU A 104 9.21 -10.26 -10.42
CA LEU A 104 9.62 -11.67 -10.38
C LEU A 104 8.49 -12.64 -10.72
N VAL A 105 7.24 -12.28 -10.47
CA VAL A 105 6.06 -13.09 -10.81
C VAL A 105 5.04 -12.20 -11.52
N TRP A 106 4.39 -12.74 -12.57
CA TRP A 106 3.37 -11.99 -13.28
C TRP A 106 2.18 -11.68 -12.37
N GLU A 107 1.59 -10.51 -12.52
CA GLU A 107 0.43 -10.08 -11.72
C GLU A 107 -0.79 -11.02 -11.81
N ARG A 108 -0.91 -11.76 -12.89
CA ARG A 108 -1.98 -12.76 -13.10
C ARG A 108 -1.74 -14.07 -12.32
N ASP A 109 -0.54 -14.29 -11.79
CA ASP A 109 -0.11 -15.50 -11.13
C ASP A 109 0.19 -15.20 -9.65
N ARG A 110 0.21 -16.23 -8.81
CA ARG A 110 0.45 -16.13 -7.38
C ARG A 110 1.91 -16.39 -7.04
N ALA A 111 2.59 -15.47 -6.39
CA ALA A 111 3.90 -15.69 -5.79
C ALA A 111 3.80 -16.53 -4.50
N TRP A 112 4.91 -17.14 -4.09
CA TRP A 112 4.99 -17.96 -2.88
C TRP A 112 5.63 -17.17 -1.75
N HIS A 113 4.83 -16.34 -1.10
CA HIS A 113 5.20 -15.55 0.07
C HIS A 113 4.11 -15.63 1.16
N ALA A 114 4.40 -15.17 2.37
CA ALA A 114 3.43 -15.05 3.48
C ALA A 114 2.51 -16.27 3.69
N ARG A 115 2.99 -17.48 3.36
CA ARG A 115 2.28 -18.77 3.54
C ARG A 115 0.85 -18.74 2.97
N SER A 116 -0.15 -19.23 3.74
CA SER A 116 -1.54 -19.30 3.30
C SER A 116 -2.17 -17.93 3.06
N SER A 117 -1.77 -16.89 3.81
CA SER A 117 -2.29 -15.53 3.64
C SER A 117 -1.80 -14.88 2.35
N GLY A 118 -0.56 -15.17 1.91
CA GLY A 118 -0.02 -14.70 0.64
C GLY A 118 -0.74 -15.24 -0.59
N MET A 119 -1.67 -16.20 -0.42
CA MET A 119 -2.44 -16.76 -1.55
C MET A 119 -3.36 -15.75 -2.24
N TYR A 120 -3.65 -14.62 -1.59
CA TYR A 120 -4.59 -13.61 -2.07
C TYR A 120 -3.97 -12.23 -2.24
N TYR A 121 -2.67 -12.10 -1.95
CA TYR A 121 -2.00 -10.80 -1.87
C TYR A 121 -0.78 -10.74 -2.80
N PHE A 122 -0.55 -9.59 -3.40
CA PHE A 122 0.74 -9.29 -3.99
C PHE A 122 1.81 -9.23 -2.89
N GLY A 123 2.99 -9.80 -3.10
CA GLY A 123 4.14 -9.65 -2.22
C GLY A 123 5.13 -8.65 -2.82
N ILE A 124 5.54 -7.66 -2.02
CA ILE A 124 6.53 -6.65 -2.40
C ILE A 124 7.66 -6.66 -1.37
N GLU A 125 8.84 -7.04 -1.80
CA GLU A 125 10.07 -7.06 -1.00
C GLU A 125 10.82 -5.73 -1.11
N HIS A 126 11.35 -5.24 0.01
CA HIS A 126 12.15 -4.03 0.08
C HIS A 126 13.57 -4.36 0.51
N GLU A 127 14.57 -3.85 -0.20
CA GLU A 127 15.98 -4.04 0.18
C GLU A 127 16.24 -3.54 1.60
N GLY A 128 16.95 -4.33 2.40
CA GLY A 128 17.28 -4.03 3.79
C GLY A 128 16.57 -4.93 4.76
N GLY A 129 16.61 -4.56 6.03
CA GLY A 129 16.04 -5.32 7.14
C GLY A 129 14.87 -4.62 7.82
N SER A 130 14.15 -5.39 8.63
CA SER A 130 13.03 -4.94 9.48
C SER A 130 13.47 -4.10 10.69
N GLY A 131 14.78 -4.01 10.94
CA GLY A 131 15.33 -3.40 12.16
C GLY A 131 15.27 -4.30 13.41
N LEU A 132 14.91 -5.56 13.23
CA LEU A 132 14.83 -6.57 14.30
C LEU A 132 15.97 -7.61 14.23
N GLY A 133 16.75 -7.60 13.15
CA GLY A 133 17.92 -8.43 12.91
C GLY A 133 19.19 -7.62 12.67
N ASP A 134 20.22 -8.29 12.11
CA ASP A 134 21.51 -7.69 11.84
C ASP A 134 21.56 -6.86 10.53
N VAL A 135 20.55 -7.00 9.67
CA VAL A 135 20.45 -6.24 8.42
C VAL A 135 19.86 -4.86 8.71
N PRO A 136 20.54 -3.78 8.25
CA PRO A 136 20.07 -2.44 8.55
C PRO A 136 18.81 -2.08 7.78
N ILE A 137 17.99 -1.20 8.37
CA ILE A 137 16.93 -0.48 7.67
C ILE A 137 17.57 0.41 6.62
N LEU A 138 17.05 0.39 5.38
CA LEU A 138 17.58 1.18 4.27
C LEU A 138 16.66 2.31 3.80
N TRP A 139 15.44 2.42 4.32
CA TRP A 139 14.62 3.62 4.11
C TRP A 139 15.04 4.76 5.03
N LYS A 140 14.72 5.98 4.62
CA LYS A 140 15.17 7.21 5.29
C LYS A 140 14.08 7.91 6.08
N THR A 141 12.84 7.55 5.83
CA THR A 141 11.68 8.16 6.48
C THR A 141 11.50 7.56 7.86
N GLY A 142 11.45 8.40 8.88
CA GLY A 142 11.21 7.95 10.25
C GLY A 142 9.78 7.48 10.46
N ARG A 143 9.58 6.53 11.37
CA ARG A 143 8.32 5.89 11.73
C ARG A 143 7.15 6.86 11.97
N ASN A 144 7.43 8.01 12.58
CA ASN A 144 6.41 9.00 12.96
C ASN A 144 6.27 10.13 11.94
N ALA A 145 6.89 10.01 10.77
CA ALA A 145 6.79 11.03 9.74
C ALA A 145 5.35 11.15 9.20
N ASP A 146 4.98 12.37 8.86
CA ASP A 146 3.67 12.65 8.26
C ASP A 146 3.65 12.42 6.75
N ASP A 147 4.80 12.47 6.07
CA ASP A 147 4.97 12.16 4.65
C ASP A 147 6.34 11.52 4.40
N LEU A 148 6.48 10.79 3.28
CA LEU A 148 7.76 10.22 2.88
C LEU A 148 8.74 11.35 2.51
N ARG A 149 9.99 11.18 2.90
CA ARG A 149 11.08 12.09 2.51
C ARG A 149 11.28 12.00 1.00
N ASP A 150 11.55 13.12 0.34
CA ASP A 150 11.76 13.18 -1.12
C ASP A 150 13.00 12.38 -1.59
N ASP A 151 13.97 12.15 -0.70
CA ASP A 151 15.16 11.34 -0.95
C ASP A 151 14.99 9.85 -0.56
N ASP A 152 13.80 9.43 -0.13
CA ASP A 152 13.47 8.02 0.16
C ASP A 152 12.90 7.32 -1.08
N HIS A 153 13.75 7.16 -2.08
CA HIS A 153 13.35 6.66 -3.39
C HIS A 153 12.70 5.28 -3.32
N MET A 154 13.16 4.40 -2.43
CA MET A 154 12.59 3.06 -2.26
C MET A 154 11.12 3.12 -1.86
N LEU A 155 10.79 3.81 -0.78
CA LEU A 155 9.40 3.89 -0.30
C LEU A 155 8.50 4.72 -1.22
N ILE A 156 9.04 5.74 -1.90
CA ILE A 156 8.29 6.52 -2.89
C ILE A 156 7.88 5.64 -4.07
N GLN A 157 8.81 4.87 -4.65
CA GLN A 157 8.50 4.00 -5.79
C GLN A 157 7.64 2.81 -5.36
N SER A 158 7.83 2.29 -4.14
CA SER A 158 6.93 1.29 -3.55
C SER A 158 5.50 1.82 -3.42
N ALA A 159 5.30 3.01 -2.88
CA ALA A 159 3.98 3.62 -2.77
C ALA A 159 3.32 3.83 -4.14
N ARG A 160 4.12 4.19 -5.17
CA ARG A 160 3.64 4.30 -6.55
C ARG A 160 3.22 2.95 -7.13
N LEU A 161 4.01 1.89 -6.89
CA LEU A 161 3.67 0.53 -7.31
C LEU A 161 2.38 0.05 -6.63
N VAL A 162 2.24 0.26 -5.31
CA VAL A 162 1.03 -0.12 -4.58
C VAL A 162 -0.19 0.63 -5.10
N ALA A 163 -0.08 1.94 -5.36
CA ALA A 163 -1.16 2.70 -5.97
C ALA A 163 -1.57 2.15 -7.34
N TYR A 164 -0.58 1.82 -8.19
CA TYR A 164 -0.80 1.18 -9.48
C TYR A 164 -1.53 -0.16 -9.35
N LEU A 165 -1.05 -1.06 -8.48
CA LEU A 165 -1.66 -2.38 -8.27
C LEU A 165 -3.09 -2.25 -7.72
N CYS A 166 -3.29 -1.40 -6.71
CA CYS A 166 -4.61 -1.17 -6.13
C CYS A 166 -5.61 -0.62 -7.16
N THR A 167 -5.17 0.33 -7.97
CA THR A 167 -6.00 0.93 -9.02
C THR A 167 -6.34 -0.07 -10.12
N LYS A 168 -5.35 -0.81 -10.60
CA LYS A 168 -5.50 -1.78 -11.69
C LYS A 168 -6.36 -2.99 -11.33
N HIS A 169 -6.24 -3.48 -10.10
CA HIS A 169 -6.89 -4.70 -9.63
C HIS A 169 -8.09 -4.45 -8.71
N ASP A 170 -8.55 -3.21 -8.61
CA ASP A 170 -9.67 -2.78 -7.75
C ASP A 170 -9.49 -3.18 -6.26
N ILE A 171 -8.25 -3.11 -5.78
CA ILE A 171 -7.89 -3.34 -4.38
C ILE A 171 -8.13 -2.06 -3.58
N ARG A 172 -8.84 -2.15 -2.47
CA ARG A 172 -9.07 -1.00 -1.59
C ARG A 172 -7.76 -0.51 -0.96
N ILE A 173 -7.49 0.79 -1.06
CA ILE A 173 -6.34 1.42 -0.39
C ILE A 173 -6.70 1.61 1.08
N GLN A 174 -6.39 0.61 1.89
CA GLN A 174 -6.68 0.58 3.32
C GLN A 174 -5.63 -0.20 4.08
N HIS A 175 -5.17 0.35 5.20
CA HIS A 175 -4.23 -0.27 6.14
C HIS A 175 -4.79 -0.17 7.56
N ASP A 176 -4.68 -1.24 8.32
CA ASP A 176 -4.99 -1.24 9.74
C ASP A 176 -3.74 -0.85 10.54
N PHE A 177 -3.79 0.29 11.23
CA PHE A 177 -2.69 0.79 12.06
C PHE A 177 -2.64 0.15 13.44
N GLU A 178 -3.66 -0.59 13.83
CA GLU A 178 -3.71 -1.26 15.11
C GLU A 178 -3.00 -2.61 15.05
N ARG A 179 -2.09 -2.84 15.98
CA ARG A 179 -1.41 -4.12 16.17
C ARG A 179 -1.94 -4.79 17.43
N PRO A 180 -2.06 -6.09 17.47
CA PRO A 180 -1.58 -7.15 16.58
C PRO A 180 -2.48 -7.42 15.37
N PRO A 181 -2.04 -8.30 14.44
CA PRO A 181 -2.78 -8.64 13.24
C PRO A 181 -4.18 -9.14 13.62
N VAL A 182 -5.19 -8.44 13.18
CA VAL A 182 -6.57 -8.85 13.39
C VAL A 182 -6.89 -9.95 12.40
N ARG A 183 -7.40 -11.05 12.90
CA ARG A 183 -7.67 -12.28 12.14
C ARG A 183 -8.56 -12.08 10.90
N ASP A 184 -9.37 -11.06 10.91
CA ASP A 184 -10.33 -10.69 9.86
C ASP A 184 -10.11 -9.23 9.46
N SER A 185 -8.85 -8.73 9.51
CA SER A 185 -8.60 -7.36 9.17
C SER A 185 -8.96 -7.12 7.70
N VAL A 186 -9.80 -6.15 7.48
CA VAL A 186 -10.09 -5.56 6.17
C VAL A 186 -8.90 -4.76 5.63
N SER A 187 -7.68 -5.03 6.13
CA SER A 187 -6.47 -4.39 5.65
C SER A 187 -6.08 -5.02 4.33
N HIS A 188 -6.26 -4.27 3.27
CA HIS A 188 -5.87 -4.71 1.93
C HIS A 188 -4.39 -4.41 1.64
N ILE A 189 -3.75 -3.52 2.42
CA ILE A 189 -2.31 -3.28 2.39
C ILE A 189 -1.78 -3.56 3.80
N ALA A 190 -0.97 -4.59 3.94
CA ALA A 190 -0.53 -5.11 5.25
C ALA A 190 0.97 -5.40 5.26
N GLY A 191 1.59 -5.35 6.44
CA GLY A 191 2.90 -5.93 6.66
C GLY A 191 2.83 -7.45 6.76
N HIS A 192 3.94 -8.13 6.49
CA HIS A 192 4.00 -9.58 6.70
C HIS A 192 3.70 -9.94 8.15
N ASP A 193 4.14 -9.12 9.11
CA ASP A 193 3.85 -9.26 10.55
C ASP A 193 2.34 -9.22 10.88
N GLN A 194 1.50 -8.73 9.97
CA GLN A 194 0.05 -8.65 10.12
C GLN A 194 -0.69 -9.81 9.43
N MET A 195 0.03 -10.71 8.74
CA MET A 195 -0.59 -11.82 8.01
C MET A 195 -0.87 -13.02 8.94
N MET A 196 -2.01 -13.68 8.74
CA MET A 196 -2.42 -14.83 9.57
C MET A 196 -1.47 -16.03 9.46
N GLY A 197 -1.23 -16.68 10.59
CA GLY A 197 -0.41 -17.90 10.65
C GLY A 197 1.07 -17.66 10.41
N ASN A 198 1.51 -16.43 10.58
CA ASN A 198 2.82 -15.91 10.30
C ASN A 198 3.70 -15.92 11.56
N ASP A 199 5.00 -16.14 11.35
CA ASP A 199 6.06 -16.06 12.36
C ASP A 199 7.14 -15.01 12.01
N HIS A 200 6.89 -14.20 10.97
CA HIS A 200 7.74 -13.11 10.51
C HIS A 200 7.33 -11.78 11.14
N GLN A 201 8.25 -10.84 11.18
CA GLN A 201 8.04 -9.54 11.84
C GLN A 201 8.28 -8.35 10.88
N ASP A 202 8.56 -8.62 9.61
CA ASP A 202 8.76 -7.61 8.58
C ASP A 202 7.42 -6.95 8.14
N PRO A 203 7.42 -5.70 7.76
CA PRO A 203 8.55 -4.80 7.58
C PRO A 203 9.11 -4.20 8.88
N GLY A 204 8.60 -4.59 10.03
CA GLY A 204 9.07 -4.18 11.35
C GLY A 204 8.42 -2.90 11.89
N PRO A 205 8.67 -2.61 13.19
CA PRO A 205 8.00 -1.53 13.91
C PRO A 205 8.40 -0.13 13.45
N GLU A 206 9.54 -0.01 12.75
CA GLU A 206 10.04 1.28 12.26
C GLU A 206 9.52 1.64 10.87
N PHE A 207 8.70 0.77 10.25
CA PHE A 207 8.11 1.09 8.95
C PHE A 207 7.16 2.29 9.06
N PRO A 208 7.29 3.33 8.22
CA PRO A 208 6.57 4.59 8.38
C PRO A 208 5.16 4.52 7.76
N TRP A 209 4.31 3.61 8.27
CA TRP A 209 3.01 3.28 7.70
C TRP A 209 2.14 4.51 7.38
N ARG A 210 2.09 5.49 8.30
CA ARG A 210 1.25 6.68 8.11
C ARG A 210 1.70 7.52 6.91
N ALA A 211 2.98 7.79 6.81
CA ALA A 211 3.57 8.52 5.69
C ALA A 211 3.44 7.75 4.38
N TYR A 212 3.67 6.43 4.46
CA TYR A 212 3.58 5.52 3.32
C TYR A 212 2.16 5.49 2.72
N MET A 213 1.14 5.26 3.54
CA MET A 213 -0.26 5.20 3.09
C MET A 213 -0.73 6.54 2.50
N ARG A 214 -0.38 7.67 3.09
CA ARG A 214 -0.66 8.99 2.49
C ARG A 214 -0.05 9.14 1.10
N ARG A 215 1.16 8.62 0.90
CA ARG A 215 1.82 8.68 -0.40
C ARG A 215 1.15 7.75 -1.41
N VAL A 216 0.71 6.54 -1.01
CA VAL A 216 -0.10 5.63 -1.84
C VAL A 216 -1.40 6.31 -2.30
N GLU A 217 -2.16 6.89 -1.37
CA GLU A 217 -3.39 7.61 -1.66
C GLU A 217 -3.16 8.79 -2.63
N ARG A 218 -2.07 9.55 -2.43
CA ARG A 218 -1.72 10.66 -3.31
C ARG A 218 -1.45 10.18 -4.74
N PHE A 219 -0.70 9.11 -4.93
CA PHE A 219 -0.45 8.56 -6.27
C PHE A 219 -1.70 7.99 -6.93
N ALA A 220 -2.59 7.38 -6.17
CA ALA A 220 -3.85 6.83 -6.70
C ALA A 220 -4.85 7.91 -7.14
N ASN A 221 -4.68 9.15 -6.67
CA ASN A 221 -5.55 10.30 -6.99
C ASN A 221 -4.92 11.28 -7.99
N MET A 222 -3.76 10.96 -8.58
CA MET A 222 -3.11 11.75 -9.63
C MET A 222 -3.63 11.39 -11.01
#